data_a744c648ec784afbc3db247f341f0a39
#
_entry.id   a744c648ec784afbc3db247f341f0a39
#
_cell.length_a   1.000
_cell.length_b   1.000
_cell.length_c   1.000
_cell.angle_alpha   90.00
_cell.angle_beta   90.00
_cell.angle_gamma   90.00
#
_symmetry.space_group_name_H-M   'P 1'
#
loop_
_entity.id
_entity.type
_entity.pdbx_description
1 polymer ?
#
loop_
_entity_poly.entity_id
_entity_poly.type
_entity_poly.pdbx_seq_one_letter_code
_entity_poly.pdbx_strand_id
1 'polypeptide(L)'
;MTAHDRIPVFALFGETEPFPDIVHVERISDRAQGHGWIIAPHRHQRMAQILLVAVGRAVARLDDRTHRMRDGAFLYLPPGIVHGFEFAPDTEGVVLSIPVPVLASLGPAREEIERHLARPLQGRDGEAIAPLVARLQETLSGSGRFRTAAALGLTQAILASLAEVAAAGGRPDGIKGSRIAELDRLIAEHIGEGWRAGDFAAALGVTTGQLSRICRAAAGVGSRAYIDAAIMTEAARNLAFTRLPVAEIGYRLGFTDPTHFSRRFRIVVGMTPSDYRRNMDAGVRDG
;
A
#
# COMPACT_ATOMS: atom_id res chain seq x y z
N MET A 1 22.96 -17.76 15.01
CA MET A 1 21.80 -16.93 14.61
C MET A 1 21.78 -16.96 13.09
N THR A 2 20.96 -17.81 12.54
CA THR A 2 20.86 -18.10 11.12
C THR A 2 20.07 -17.01 10.38
N ALA A 3 20.51 -16.66 9.17
CA ALA A 3 20.02 -15.57 8.31
C ALA A 3 18.57 -15.73 7.81
N HIS A 4 17.70 -16.44 8.52
CA HIS A 4 16.39 -16.91 8.01
C HIS A 4 15.17 -16.16 8.53
N ASP A 5 15.33 -15.05 9.27
CA ASP A 5 14.17 -14.44 9.95
C ASP A 5 13.79 -13.02 9.48
N ARG A 6 14.22 -12.58 8.30
CA ARG A 6 13.77 -11.29 7.76
C ARG A 6 12.81 -11.50 6.60
N ILE A 7 11.53 -11.23 6.83
CA ILE A 7 10.54 -11.13 5.75
C ILE A 7 11.01 -10.01 4.81
N PRO A 8 11.28 -10.30 3.53
CA PRO A 8 11.74 -9.29 2.61
C PRO A 8 10.67 -8.22 2.37
N VAL A 9 11.13 -6.98 2.21
CA VAL A 9 10.29 -5.83 1.82
C VAL A 9 10.62 -5.52 0.38
N PHE A 10 9.64 -5.70 -0.50
CA PHE A 10 9.83 -5.46 -1.92
C PHE A 10 9.28 -4.11 -2.35
N ALA A 11 9.96 -3.41 -3.27
CA ALA A 11 9.43 -2.22 -3.91
C ALA A 11 8.27 -2.57 -4.83
N LEU A 12 8.49 -3.42 -5.82
CA LEU A 12 7.46 -4.04 -6.64
C LEU A 12 7.59 -5.56 -6.60
N PHE A 13 8.78 -6.12 -6.93
CA PHE A 13 9.01 -7.56 -7.06
C PHE A 13 10.35 -8.03 -6.49
N GLY A 14 10.90 -7.33 -5.51
CA GLY A 14 12.25 -7.61 -5.00
C GLY A 14 13.34 -6.80 -5.69
N GLU A 15 12.95 -5.91 -6.59
CA GLU A 15 13.85 -5.06 -7.37
C GLU A 15 13.99 -3.68 -6.72
N THR A 16 15.13 -3.03 -6.97
CA THR A 16 15.41 -1.66 -6.53
C THR A 16 14.98 -0.62 -7.55
N GLU A 17 14.34 -1.03 -8.65
CA GLU A 17 13.95 -0.16 -9.75
C GLU A 17 12.70 0.68 -9.43
N PRO A 18 12.58 1.89 -10.03
CA PRO A 18 11.41 2.73 -9.86
C PRO A 18 10.15 2.04 -10.41
N PHE A 19 9.00 2.36 -9.82
CA PHE A 19 7.70 1.83 -10.24
C PHE A 19 7.46 2.17 -11.73
N PRO A 20 7.11 1.20 -12.58
CA PRO A 20 7.16 1.38 -14.04
C PRO A 20 6.10 2.33 -14.58
N ASP A 21 5.01 2.58 -13.85
CA ASP A 21 3.91 3.44 -14.27
C ASP A 21 3.10 3.97 -13.06
N ILE A 22 1.97 4.63 -13.29
CA ILE A 22 1.07 5.13 -12.25
C ILE A 22 0.54 4.00 -11.38
N VAL A 23 0.11 2.91 -12.03
CA VAL A 23 -0.25 1.61 -11.45
C VAL A 23 0.33 0.52 -12.34
N HIS A 24 0.50 -0.67 -11.81
CA HIS A 24 1.05 -1.79 -12.57
C HIS A 24 0.08 -2.96 -12.56
N VAL A 25 -0.18 -3.52 -13.74
CA VAL A 25 -1.01 -4.72 -13.91
C VAL A 25 -0.19 -5.77 -14.63
N GLU A 26 -0.02 -6.92 -14.01
CA GLU A 26 0.68 -8.06 -14.62
C GLU A 26 -0.16 -9.34 -14.54
N ARG A 27 0.11 -10.28 -15.43
CA ARG A 27 -0.51 -11.61 -15.39
C ARG A 27 0.10 -12.46 -14.29
N ILE A 28 -0.73 -13.27 -13.64
CA ILE A 28 -0.26 -14.26 -12.65
C ILE A 28 0.76 -15.21 -13.29
N SER A 29 0.50 -15.68 -14.53
CA SER A 29 1.39 -16.57 -15.26
C SER A 29 2.79 -15.99 -15.44
N ASP A 30 2.88 -14.72 -15.86
CA ASP A 30 4.15 -14.05 -16.14
C ASP A 30 5.01 -13.96 -14.87
N ARG A 31 4.36 -13.80 -13.74
CA ARG A 31 4.99 -13.73 -12.43
C ARG A 31 5.32 -15.10 -11.84
N ALA A 32 4.36 -16.02 -11.83
CA ALA A 32 4.45 -17.24 -11.05
C ALA A 32 5.20 -18.37 -11.74
N GLN A 33 5.18 -18.47 -13.08
CA GLN A 33 5.85 -19.53 -13.84
C GLN A 33 7.35 -19.60 -13.53
N GLY A 34 8.04 -18.46 -13.56
CA GLY A 34 9.48 -18.38 -13.27
C GLY A 34 9.86 -18.79 -11.83
N HIS A 35 8.88 -18.87 -10.93
CA HIS A 35 9.05 -19.21 -9.51
C HIS A 35 8.37 -20.53 -9.13
N GLY A 36 8.06 -21.39 -10.10
CA GLY A 36 7.40 -22.68 -9.84
C GLY A 36 6.00 -22.54 -9.26
N TRP A 37 5.26 -21.49 -9.61
CA TRP A 37 3.92 -21.16 -9.14
C TRP A 37 3.84 -20.81 -7.64
N ILE A 38 4.98 -20.53 -7.01
CA ILE A 38 5.06 -20.16 -5.59
C ILE A 38 5.73 -18.80 -5.46
N ILE A 39 5.03 -17.86 -4.84
CA ILE A 39 5.56 -16.56 -4.43
C ILE A 39 5.81 -16.61 -2.92
N ALA A 40 7.07 -16.56 -2.53
CA ALA A 40 7.48 -16.63 -1.13
C ALA A 40 6.89 -15.47 -0.30
N PRO A 41 6.71 -15.65 1.03
CA PRO A 41 6.22 -14.59 1.89
C PRO A 41 7.06 -13.31 1.79
N HIS A 42 6.40 -12.20 1.52
CA HIS A 42 6.99 -10.86 1.40
C HIS A 42 5.96 -9.80 1.76
N ARG A 43 6.32 -8.53 1.73
CA ARG A 43 5.39 -7.43 1.92
C ARG A 43 5.77 -6.22 1.09
N HIS A 44 4.78 -5.40 0.78
CA HIS A 44 4.95 -4.10 0.15
C HIS A 44 4.53 -3.00 1.12
N GLN A 45 5.44 -2.12 1.50
CA GLN A 45 5.13 -1.03 2.44
C GLN A 45 4.45 0.17 1.77
N ARG A 46 4.62 0.33 0.46
CA ARG A 46 4.23 1.54 -0.27
C ARG A 46 3.22 1.29 -1.39
N MET A 47 2.58 0.15 -1.40
CA MET A 47 1.53 -0.15 -2.37
C MET A 47 0.49 -1.09 -1.79
N ALA A 48 -0.75 -0.94 -2.26
CA ALA A 48 -1.79 -1.95 -2.15
C ALA A 48 -1.74 -2.88 -3.36
N GLN A 49 -2.26 -4.09 -3.21
CA GLN A 49 -2.39 -5.04 -4.31
C GLN A 49 -3.79 -5.61 -4.40
N ILE A 50 -4.23 -5.89 -5.62
CA ILE A 50 -5.45 -6.64 -5.90
C ILE A 50 -5.06 -7.85 -6.73
N LEU A 51 -5.25 -9.03 -6.19
CA LEU A 51 -5.15 -10.29 -6.92
C LEU A 51 -6.55 -10.65 -7.42
N LEU A 52 -6.69 -10.88 -8.72
CA LEU A 52 -7.91 -11.37 -9.36
C LEU A 52 -7.60 -12.70 -10.05
N VAL A 53 -8.23 -13.78 -9.58
CA VAL A 53 -8.16 -15.11 -10.20
C VAL A 53 -9.32 -15.25 -11.17
N ALA A 54 -9.05 -15.18 -12.46
CA ALA A 54 -10.07 -15.36 -13.48
C ALA A 54 -10.45 -16.83 -13.64
N VAL A 55 -9.45 -17.71 -13.77
CA VAL A 55 -9.60 -19.17 -13.89
C VAL A 55 -8.55 -19.84 -13.04
N GLY A 56 -8.89 -20.92 -12.37
CA GLY A 56 -7.95 -21.76 -11.61
C GLY A 56 -8.07 -21.58 -10.10
N ARG A 57 -6.96 -21.78 -9.41
CA ARG A 57 -6.94 -21.81 -7.94
C ARG A 57 -5.66 -21.17 -7.40
N ALA A 58 -5.83 -20.42 -6.31
CA ALA A 58 -4.71 -19.88 -5.55
C ALA A 58 -4.93 -20.09 -4.05
N VAL A 59 -3.83 -20.19 -3.33
CA VAL A 59 -3.79 -20.15 -1.87
C VAL A 59 -2.94 -18.93 -1.49
N ALA A 60 -3.55 -17.96 -0.85
CA ALA A 60 -2.86 -16.80 -0.29
C ALA A 60 -2.62 -17.03 1.21
N ARG A 61 -1.39 -16.86 1.66
CA ARG A 61 -1.05 -16.83 3.09
C ARG A 61 -0.84 -15.38 3.50
N LEU A 62 -1.68 -14.89 4.39
CA LEU A 62 -1.64 -13.51 4.91
C LEU A 62 -1.36 -13.57 6.40
N ASP A 63 -0.21 -13.05 6.85
CA ASP A 63 0.24 -13.14 8.23
C ASP A 63 0.14 -14.59 8.77
N ASP A 64 -0.86 -14.88 9.59
CA ASP A 64 -1.14 -16.20 10.18
C ASP A 64 -2.34 -16.94 9.54
N ARG A 65 -2.92 -16.41 8.46
CA ARG A 65 -4.15 -16.93 7.84
C ARG A 65 -3.94 -17.41 6.41
N THR A 66 -4.72 -18.44 6.07
CA THR A 66 -4.73 -18.99 4.72
C THR A 66 -6.06 -18.68 4.04
N HIS A 67 -5.99 -18.05 2.88
CA HIS A 67 -7.11 -17.69 2.04
C HIS A 67 -7.10 -18.54 0.77
N ARG A 68 -8.19 -19.30 0.54
CA ARG A 68 -8.34 -20.12 -0.66
C ARG A 68 -9.15 -19.36 -1.70
N MET A 69 -8.63 -19.27 -2.90
CA MET A 69 -9.24 -18.56 -4.02
C MET A 69 -9.52 -19.54 -5.15
N ARG A 70 -10.57 -19.26 -5.90
CA ARG A 70 -11.03 -20.01 -7.08
C ARG A 70 -11.47 -19.04 -8.16
N ASP A 71 -11.97 -19.55 -9.27
CA ASP A 71 -12.50 -18.77 -10.38
C ASP A 71 -13.39 -17.61 -9.90
N GLY A 72 -13.14 -16.43 -10.43
CA GLY A 72 -13.83 -15.19 -10.10
C GLY A 72 -13.51 -14.60 -8.72
N ALA A 73 -12.59 -15.19 -7.94
CA ALA A 73 -12.23 -14.65 -6.64
C ALA A 73 -11.24 -13.48 -6.77
N PHE A 74 -11.41 -12.49 -5.91
CA PHE A 74 -10.42 -11.44 -5.72
C PHE A 74 -9.92 -11.40 -4.28
N LEU A 75 -8.73 -10.81 -4.10
CA LEU A 75 -8.13 -10.52 -2.81
C LEU A 75 -7.47 -9.15 -2.88
N TYR A 76 -7.95 -8.21 -2.09
CA TYR A 76 -7.32 -6.93 -1.87
C TYR A 76 -6.40 -6.98 -0.66
N LEU A 77 -5.21 -6.45 -0.79
CA LEU A 77 -4.17 -6.36 0.23
C LEU A 77 -3.78 -4.89 0.42
N PRO A 78 -4.07 -4.28 1.58
CA PRO A 78 -3.54 -2.97 1.90
C PRO A 78 -2.02 -3.00 2.08
N PRO A 79 -1.33 -1.84 2.04
CA PRO A 79 0.09 -1.76 2.30
C PRO A 79 0.49 -2.39 3.64
N GLY A 80 1.67 -3.02 3.69
CA GLY A 80 2.25 -3.54 4.93
C GLY A 80 1.89 -4.98 5.28
N ILE A 81 0.88 -5.59 4.65
CA ILE A 81 0.49 -6.98 4.92
C ILE A 81 1.56 -7.94 4.40
N VAL A 82 1.99 -8.86 5.25
CA VAL A 82 2.85 -9.98 4.84
C VAL A 82 2.00 -10.99 4.09
N HIS A 83 2.41 -11.33 2.89
CA HIS A 83 1.67 -12.26 2.06
C HIS A 83 2.59 -13.11 1.18
N GLY A 84 2.10 -14.30 0.84
CA GLY A 84 2.70 -15.21 -0.12
C GLY A 84 1.61 -15.97 -0.84
N PHE A 85 1.92 -16.49 -2.02
CA PHE A 85 0.94 -17.16 -2.86
C PHE A 85 1.45 -18.51 -3.34
N GLU A 86 0.54 -19.46 -3.43
CA GLU A 86 0.69 -20.72 -4.16
C GLU A 86 -0.42 -20.79 -5.20
N PHE A 87 -0.06 -20.86 -6.46
CA PHE A 87 -1.01 -20.99 -7.58
C PHE A 87 -1.02 -22.43 -8.08
N ALA A 88 -2.18 -22.92 -8.47
CA ALA A 88 -2.22 -24.12 -9.29
C ALA A 88 -1.57 -23.83 -10.66
N PRO A 89 -0.90 -24.78 -11.30
CA PRO A 89 -0.46 -24.62 -12.69
C PRO A 89 -1.62 -24.14 -13.56
N ASP A 90 -1.31 -23.29 -14.55
CA ASP A 90 -2.28 -22.73 -15.49
C ASP A 90 -3.36 -21.82 -14.85
N THR A 91 -3.13 -21.32 -13.63
CA THR A 91 -4.00 -20.30 -13.05
C THR A 91 -3.88 -19.01 -13.86
N GLU A 92 -5.02 -18.55 -14.39
CA GLU A 92 -5.13 -17.26 -15.09
C GLU A 92 -5.69 -16.19 -14.19
N GLY A 93 -5.17 -15.00 -14.36
CA GLY A 93 -5.60 -13.85 -13.59
C GLY A 93 -4.55 -12.75 -13.63
N VAL A 94 -4.75 -11.73 -12.81
CA VAL A 94 -3.87 -10.55 -12.76
C VAL A 94 -3.59 -10.11 -11.34
N VAL A 95 -2.46 -9.45 -11.18
CA VAL A 95 -2.11 -8.67 -9.99
C VAL A 95 -2.06 -7.20 -10.38
N LEU A 96 -2.92 -6.39 -9.78
CA LEU A 96 -2.89 -4.93 -9.88
C LEU A 96 -2.17 -4.38 -8.65
N SER A 97 -1.07 -3.69 -8.87
CA SER A 97 -0.29 -3.00 -7.84
C SER A 97 -0.54 -1.50 -7.89
N ILE A 98 -0.96 -0.92 -6.77
CA ILE A 98 -1.41 0.48 -6.65
C ILE A 98 -0.51 1.18 -5.62
N PRO A 99 0.36 2.11 -6.05
CA PRO A 99 1.19 2.89 -5.12
C PRO A 99 0.37 3.73 -4.16
N VAL A 100 0.86 3.90 -2.92
CA VAL A 100 0.21 4.74 -1.90
C VAL A 100 -0.10 6.17 -2.40
N PRO A 101 0.74 6.85 -3.21
CA PRO A 101 0.38 8.14 -3.77
C PRO A 101 -0.89 8.12 -4.64
N VAL A 102 -1.16 7.02 -5.33
CA VAL A 102 -2.38 6.85 -6.13
C VAL A 102 -3.60 6.67 -5.23
N LEU A 103 -3.49 5.88 -4.15
CA LEU A 103 -4.55 5.78 -3.13
C LEU A 103 -4.88 7.16 -2.56
N ALA A 104 -3.86 8.00 -2.39
CA ALA A 104 -4.01 9.36 -1.90
C ALA A 104 -4.77 10.30 -2.85
N SER A 105 -4.87 9.98 -4.14
CA SER A 105 -5.53 10.81 -5.16
C SER A 105 -7.04 10.54 -5.31
N LEU A 106 -7.65 9.73 -4.43
CA LEU A 106 -9.05 9.29 -4.51
C LEU A 106 -10.11 10.40 -4.35
N GLY A 107 -9.71 11.66 -4.18
CA GLY A 107 -10.63 12.79 -4.08
C GLY A 107 -11.47 12.80 -2.79
N PRO A 108 -12.69 13.36 -2.80
CA PRO A 108 -13.48 13.58 -1.59
C PRO A 108 -13.90 12.30 -0.84
N ALA A 109 -14.08 11.19 -1.56
CA ALA A 109 -14.47 9.89 -0.96
C ALA A 109 -13.28 9.11 -0.37
N ARG A 110 -12.08 9.66 -0.40
CA ARG A 110 -10.85 9.00 -0.01
C ARG A 110 -10.91 8.38 1.38
N GLU A 111 -11.23 9.18 2.39
CA GLU A 111 -11.22 8.73 3.79
C GLU A 111 -12.19 7.58 4.03
N GLU A 112 -13.33 7.61 3.36
CA GLU A 112 -14.33 6.56 3.47
C GLU A 112 -13.88 5.27 2.79
N ILE A 113 -13.34 5.36 1.58
CA ILE A 113 -12.77 4.22 0.84
C ILE A 113 -11.60 3.61 1.63
N GLU A 114 -10.64 4.42 2.08
CA GLU A 114 -9.49 3.95 2.87
C GLU A 114 -9.93 3.27 4.18
N ARG A 115 -10.98 3.75 4.83
CA ARG A 115 -11.53 3.15 6.04
C ARG A 115 -12.09 1.74 5.77
N HIS A 116 -12.82 1.55 4.69
CA HIS A 116 -13.37 0.25 4.31
C HIS A 116 -12.28 -0.71 3.80
N LEU A 117 -11.25 -0.18 3.15
CA LEU A 117 -10.12 -0.93 2.61
C LEU A 117 -8.88 -0.95 3.54
N ALA A 118 -9.03 -0.61 4.82
CA ALA A 118 -7.93 -0.67 5.78
C ALA A 118 -7.46 -2.09 6.12
N ARG A 119 -8.16 -3.12 5.65
CA ARG A 119 -7.89 -4.54 5.92
C ARG A 119 -7.94 -5.36 4.64
N PRO A 120 -7.29 -6.54 4.61
CA PRO A 120 -7.48 -7.47 3.52
C PRO A 120 -8.95 -7.80 3.30
N LEU A 121 -9.38 -7.77 2.04
CA LEU A 121 -10.75 -8.07 1.62
C LEU A 121 -10.71 -9.19 0.58
N GLN A 122 -11.39 -10.29 0.87
CA GLN A 122 -11.60 -11.36 -0.09
C GLN A 122 -13.06 -11.40 -0.50
N GLY A 123 -13.31 -11.55 -1.80
CA GLY A 123 -14.66 -11.74 -2.35
C GLY A 123 -14.66 -12.70 -3.53
N ARG A 124 -15.87 -13.07 -3.97
CA ARG A 124 -16.07 -13.92 -5.14
C ARG A 124 -16.56 -13.15 -6.36
N ASP A 125 -17.06 -11.93 -6.14
CA ASP A 125 -17.66 -11.10 -7.19
C ASP A 125 -16.59 -10.31 -7.96
N GLY A 126 -15.57 -11.01 -8.44
CA GLY A 126 -14.60 -10.43 -9.37
C GLY A 126 -15.25 -9.90 -10.64
N GLU A 127 -16.49 -10.34 -10.96
CA GLU A 127 -17.29 -9.84 -12.08
C GLU A 127 -17.54 -8.32 -12.01
N ALA A 128 -17.64 -7.74 -10.81
CA ALA A 128 -17.82 -6.30 -10.65
C ALA A 128 -16.56 -5.49 -10.98
N ILE A 129 -15.36 -6.05 -10.75
CA ILE A 129 -14.09 -5.35 -10.95
C ILE A 129 -13.33 -5.81 -12.20
N ALA A 130 -13.55 -7.05 -12.66
CA ALA A 130 -12.82 -7.61 -13.81
C ALA A 130 -12.92 -6.75 -15.08
N PRO A 131 -14.06 -6.20 -15.48
CA PRO A 131 -14.16 -5.32 -16.64
C PRO A 131 -13.37 -4.02 -16.47
N LEU A 132 -13.35 -3.46 -15.27
CA LEU A 132 -12.58 -2.26 -14.96
C LEU A 132 -11.08 -2.53 -15.01
N VAL A 133 -10.64 -3.69 -14.50
CA VAL A 133 -9.23 -4.11 -14.55
C VAL A 133 -8.81 -4.37 -16.00
N ALA A 134 -9.62 -5.05 -16.79
CA ALA A 134 -9.34 -5.25 -18.22
C ALA A 134 -9.23 -3.92 -18.98
N ARG A 135 -10.15 -2.99 -18.72
CA ARG A 135 -10.09 -1.64 -19.32
C ARG A 135 -8.87 -0.85 -18.87
N LEU A 136 -8.46 -1.02 -17.61
CA LEU A 136 -7.23 -0.43 -17.09
C LEU A 136 -5.98 -0.98 -17.82
N GLN A 137 -5.91 -2.30 -18.04
CA GLN A 137 -4.81 -2.91 -18.81
C GLN A 137 -4.72 -2.36 -20.25
N GLU A 138 -5.86 -2.29 -20.94
CA GLU A 138 -5.92 -1.67 -22.28
C GLU A 138 -5.45 -0.21 -22.25
N THR A 139 -5.88 0.56 -21.25
CA THR A 139 -5.49 1.95 -21.07
C THR A 139 -3.99 2.09 -20.84
N LEU A 140 -3.41 1.24 -19.99
CA LEU A 140 -1.98 1.25 -19.68
C LEU A 140 -1.11 0.83 -20.89
N SER A 141 -1.61 -0.03 -21.77
CA SER A 141 -0.92 -0.43 -22.99
C SER A 141 -1.01 0.62 -24.11
N GLY A 142 -1.88 1.59 -23.99
CA GLY A 142 -2.08 2.66 -24.98
C GLY A 142 -1.11 3.83 -24.80
N SER A 143 -1.06 4.72 -25.80
CA SER A 143 -0.25 5.94 -25.83
C SER A 143 -1.08 7.24 -25.88
N GLY A 144 -2.35 7.17 -25.48
CA GLY A 144 -3.27 8.32 -25.56
C GLY A 144 -2.85 9.48 -24.65
N ARG A 145 -3.04 10.72 -25.12
CA ARG A 145 -2.72 11.96 -24.39
C ARG A 145 -3.30 12.01 -22.96
N PHE A 146 -4.45 11.40 -22.74
CA PHE A 146 -5.14 11.37 -21.43
C PHE A 146 -5.06 10.02 -20.73
N ARG A 147 -4.13 9.17 -21.14
CA ARG A 147 -3.90 7.82 -20.59
C ARG A 147 -3.77 7.82 -19.07
N THR A 148 -2.95 8.70 -18.53
CA THR A 148 -2.74 8.88 -17.08
C THR A 148 -4.03 9.19 -16.34
N ALA A 149 -4.82 10.15 -16.82
CA ALA A 149 -6.08 10.54 -16.19
C ALA A 149 -7.11 9.40 -16.28
N ALA A 150 -7.17 8.69 -17.41
CA ALA A 150 -8.06 7.54 -17.57
C ALA A 150 -7.66 6.39 -16.64
N ALA A 151 -6.38 6.08 -16.53
CA ALA A 151 -5.87 5.04 -15.62
C ALA A 151 -6.17 5.37 -14.15
N LEU A 152 -5.99 6.61 -13.72
CA LEU A 152 -6.36 7.06 -12.38
C LEU A 152 -7.86 6.92 -12.13
N GLY A 153 -8.71 7.37 -13.05
CA GLY A 153 -10.17 7.25 -12.93
C GLY A 153 -10.63 5.79 -12.82
N LEU A 154 -10.06 4.89 -13.64
CA LEU A 154 -10.35 3.46 -13.57
C LEU A 154 -9.88 2.84 -12.25
N THR A 155 -8.71 3.22 -11.77
CA THR A 155 -8.20 2.76 -10.46
C THR A 155 -9.11 3.23 -9.32
N GLN A 156 -9.59 4.47 -9.37
CA GLN A 156 -10.57 4.99 -8.40
C GLN A 156 -11.87 4.20 -8.44
N ALA A 157 -12.39 3.89 -9.64
CA ALA A 157 -13.61 3.09 -9.79
C ALA A 157 -13.44 1.67 -9.22
N ILE A 158 -12.30 1.02 -9.46
CA ILE A 158 -11.97 -0.29 -8.89
C ILE A 158 -11.97 -0.23 -7.35
N LEU A 159 -11.29 0.75 -6.76
CA LEU A 159 -11.21 0.89 -5.31
C LEU A 159 -12.56 1.22 -4.68
N ALA A 160 -13.38 2.06 -5.33
CA ALA A 160 -14.75 2.33 -4.89
C ALA A 160 -15.61 1.07 -4.91
N SER A 161 -15.54 0.26 -5.99
CA SER A 161 -16.28 -1.01 -6.08
C SER A 161 -15.86 -1.99 -4.97
N LEU A 162 -14.57 -2.06 -4.64
CA LEU A 162 -14.09 -2.88 -3.52
C LEU A 162 -14.59 -2.37 -2.17
N ALA A 163 -14.63 -1.05 -1.98
CA ALA A 163 -15.16 -0.43 -0.76
C ALA A 163 -16.67 -0.71 -0.59
N GLU A 164 -17.44 -0.70 -1.68
CA GLU A 164 -18.85 -1.11 -1.67
C GLU A 164 -19.03 -2.58 -1.25
N VAL A 165 -18.20 -3.48 -1.79
CA VAL A 165 -18.21 -4.90 -1.37
C VAL A 165 -17.87 -5.02 0.12
N ALA A 166 -16.87 -4.26 0.61
CA ALA A 166 -16.51 -4.25 2.02
C ALA A 166 -17.64 -3.70 2.91
N ALA A 167 -18.35 -2.67 2.45
CA ALA A 167 -19.48 -2.07 3.16
C ALA A 167 -20.69 -3.02 3.19
N ALA A 168 -21.01 -3.67 2.06
CA ALA A 168 -22.14 -4.61 1.94
C ALA A 168 -21.93 -5.91 2.72
N GLY A 169 -20.70 -6.36 2.87
CA GLY A 169 -20.34 -7.61 3.56
C GLY A 169 -20.64 -7.61 5.05
N GLY A 170 -21.14 -6.49 5.61
CA GLY A 170 -21.29 -6.33 7.07
C GLY A 170 -19.93 -6.56 7.75
N ARG A 171 -19.66 -5.98 8.88
CA ARG A 171 -18.41 -6.22 9.62
C ARG A 171 -18.02 -7.70 9.55
N PRO A 172 -16.88 -8.07 8.94
CA PRO A 172 -16.43 -9.46 9.03
C PRO A 172 -16.26 -9.77 10.53
N ASP A 173 -17.07 -10.68 11.02
CA ASP A 173 -16.95 -11.17 12.38
C ASP A 173 -15.52 -11.67 12.61
N GLY A 174 -14.84 -11.11 13.58
CA GLY A 174 -13.72 -11.75 14.25
C GLY A 174 -12.32 -11.55 13.72
N ILE A 175 -12.04 -10.58 12.86
CA ILE A 175 -10.66 -10.09 12.76
C ILE A 175 -10.53 -8.94 13.78
N LYS A 176 -10.08 -9.26 15.00
CA LYS A 176 -9.43 -8.26 15.86
C LYS A 176 -8.36 -7.63 15.00
N GLY A 177 -8.56 -6.36 14.61
CA GLY A 177 -7.65 -5.66 13.70
C GLY A 177 -6.22 -5.87 14.16
N SER A 178 -5.35 -6.22 13.23
CA SER A 178 -3.92 -6.28 13.53
C SER A 178 -3.58 -5.01 14.31
N ARG A 179 -2.92 -5.11 15.46
CA ARG A 179 -2.52 -3.94 16.26
C ARG A 179 -1.66 -2.96 15.43
N ILE A 180 -1.05 -3.46 14.36
CA ILE A 180 -0.30 -2.63 13.42
C ILE A 180 -1.25 -1.81 12.52
N ALA A 181 -2.34 -2.39 12.03
CA ALA A 181 -3.34 -1.65 11.25
C ALA A 181 -4.06 -0.58 12.10
N GLU A 182 -4.29 -0.87 13.38
CA GLU A 182 -4.82 0.12 14.31
C GLU A 182 -3.82 1.25 14.58
N LEU A 183 -2.52 0.93 14.67
CA LEU A 183 -1.45 1.93 14.74
C LEU A 183 -1.43 2.81 13.50
N ASP A 184 -1.52 2.22 12.29
CA ASP A 184 -1.51 2.96 11.05
C ASP A 184 -2.69 3.95 10.97
N ARG A 185 -3.88 3.52 11.41
CA ARG A 185 -5.06 4.38 11.52
C ARG A 185 -4.80 5.56 12.47
N LEU A 186 -4.29 5.28 13.67
CA LEU A 186 -3.98 6.32 14.65
C LEU A 186 -2.90 7.29 14.14
N ILE A 187 -1.87 6.79 13.43
CA ILE A 187 -0.86 7.66 12.82
C ILE A 187 -1.51 8.59 11.80
N ALA A 188 -2.37 8.08 10.92
CA ALA A 188 -3.05 8.90 9.93
C ALA A 188 -3.97 9.97 10.57
N GLU A 189 -4.66 9.63 11.65
CA GLU A 189 -5.56 10.55 12.37
C GLU A 189 -4.82 11.65 13.12
N HIS A 190 -3.64 11.34 13.68
CA HIS A 190 -2.92 12.25 14.57
C HIS A 190 -1.58 12.76 13.99
N ILE A 191 -1.41 12.66 12.68
CA ILE A 191 -0.11 12.93 12.02
C ILE A 191 0.39 14.37 12.22
N GLY A 192 -0.52 15.33 12.38
CA GLY A 192 -0.20 16.75 12.60
C GLY A 192 -0.07 17.15 14.07
N GLU A 193 -0.39 16.27 15.00
CA GLU A 193 -0.47 16.59 16.43
C GLU A 193 0.86 16.39 17.18
N GLY A 194 1.90 15.93 16.49
CA GLY A 194 3.23 15.72 17.07
C GLY A 194 3.30 14.53 18.04
N TRP A 195 2.37 13.59 17.93
CA TRP A 195 2.34 12.39 18.76
C TRP A 195 3.64 11.60 18.68
N ARG A 196 4.04 11.04 19.81
CA ARG A 196 5.21 10.17 19.93
C ARG A 196 4.79 8.72 20.17
N ALA A 197 5.74 7.81 20.13
CA ALA A 197 5.49 6.38 20.37
C ALA A 197 4.75 6.08 21.69
N GLY A 198 4.91 6.92 22.71
CA GLY A 198 4.18 6.82 23.97
C GLY A 198 2.70 7.07 23.84
N ASP A 199 2.31 8.10 23.07
CA ASP A 199 0.92 8.50 22.85
C ASP A 199 0.17 7.42 22.07
N PHE A 200 0.78 6.91 21.00
CA PHE A 200 0.26 5.79 20.23
C PHE A 200 0.15 4.50 21.06
N ALA A 201 1.12 4.22 21.92
CA ALA A 201 1.07 3.06 22.82
C ALA A 201 -0.10 3.18 23.80
N ALA A 202 -0.30 4.36 24.39
CA ALA A 202 -1.42 4.62 25.28
C ALA A 202 -2.77 4.47 24.59
N ALA A 203 -2.93 5.05 23.37
CA ALA A 203 -4.15 4.92 22.57
C ALA A 203 -4.47 3.46 22.20
N LEU A 204 -3.44 2.64 21.94
CA LEU A 204 -3.59 1.20 21.68
C LEU A 204 -3.78 0.34 22.94
N GLY A 205 -3.72 0.91 24.13
CA GLY A 205 -3.79 0.17 25.39
C GLY A 205 -2.60 -0.79 25.60
N VAL A 206 -1.40 -0.41 25.14
CA VAL A 206 -0.17 -1.22 25.26
C VAL A 206 0.98 -0.40 25.85
N THR A 207 2.03 -1.07 26.33
CA THR A 207 3.27 -0.39 26.68
C THR A 207 4.09 -0.04 25.44
N THR A 208 4.98 0.95 25.53
CA THR A 208 5.92 1.32 24.45
C THR A 208 6.81 0.14 24.02
N GLY A 209 7.17 -0.73 24.96
CA GLY A 209 7.91 -1.96 24.67
C GLY A 209 7.10 -2.97 23.87
N GLN A 210 5.80 -3.12 24.17
CA GLN A 210 4.88 -3.95 23.39
C GLN A 210 4.66 -3.36 22.00
N LEU A 211 4.44 -2.04 21.90
CA LEU A 211 4.33 -1.35 20.60
C LEU A 211 5.58 -1.59 19.75
N SER A 212 6.76 -1.48 20.34
CA SER A 212 8.02 -1.72 19.62
C SER A 212 8.16 -3.18 19.17
N ARG A 213 7.64 -4.16 19.92
CA ARG A 213 7.60 -5.58 19.49
C ARG A 213 6.62 -5.78 18.34
N ILE A 214 5.44 -5.16 18.40
CA ILE A 214 4.45 -5.19 17.30
C ILE A 214 5.06 -4.63 16.02
N CYS A 215 5.70 -3.45 16.07
CA CYS A 215 6.35 -2.85 14.92
C CYS A 215 7.52 -3.70 14.38
N ARG A 216 8.32 -4.34 15.27
CA ARG A 216 9.40 -5.25 14.82
C ARG A 216 8.85 -6.50 14.16
N ALA A 217 7.79 -7.09 14.68
CA ALA A 217 7.15 -8.25 14.07
C ALA A 217 6.57 -7.92 12.69
N ALA A 218 5.93 -6.75 12.55
CA ALA A 218 5.30 -6.33 11.30
C ALA A 218 6.30 -5.74 10.29
N ALA A 219 7.27 -4.95 10.75
CA ALA A 219 8.12 -4.13 9.89
C ALA A 219 9.64 -4.29 10.10
N GLY A 220 10.06 -5.16 11.01
CA GLY A 220 11.49 -5.35 11.31
C GLY A 220 12.16 -4.17 12.04
N VAL A 221 11.42 -3.09 12.34
CA VAL A 221 11.93 -1.85 12.95
C VAL A 221 11.17 -1.53 14.23
N GLY A 222 11.79 -0.76 15.13
CA GLY A 222 11.11 -0.31 16.36
C GLY A 222 10.01 0.72 16.08
N SER A 223 9.11 0.94 17.07
CA SER A 223 7.95 1.83 16.94
C SER A 223 8.31 3.24 16.48
N ARG A 224 9.40 3.84 16.97
CA ARG A 224 9.83 5.17 16.54
C ARG A 224 10.17 5.22 15.06
N ALA A 225 10.95 4.26 14.57
CA ALA A 225 11.32 4.21 13.16
C ALA A 225 10.12 3.91 12.27
N TYR A 226 9.17 3.10 12.74
CA TYR A 226 7.92 2.81 12.05
C TYR A 226 7.07 4.07 11.88
N ILE A 227 6.81 4.79 12.97
CA ILE A 227 6.02 6.03 12.98
C ILE A 227 6.72 7.11 12.12
N ASP A 228 8.02 7.28 12.28
CA ASP A 228 8.80 8.22 11.47
C ASP A 228 8.68 7.91 9.96
N ALA A 229 8.76 6.65 9.57
CA ALA A 229 8.60 6.24 8.18
C ALA A 229 7.21 6.57 7.62
N ALA A 230 6.15 6.37 8.40
CA ALA A 230 4.78 6.72 8.02
C ALA A 230 4.62 8.25 7.83
N ILE A 231 5.12 9.04 8.77
CA ILE A 231 5.09 10.52 8.67
C ILE A 231 5.88 11.00 7.45
N MET A 232 7.07 10.42 7.18
CA MET A 232 7.87 10.81 6.00
C MET A 232 7.26 10.36 4.68
N THR A 233 6.48 9.29 4.67
CA THR A 233 5.67 8.89 3.50
C THR A 233 4.61 9.95 3.18
N GLU A 234 3.92 10.47 4.19
CA GLU A 234 2.96 11.56 4.02
C GLU A 234 3.65 12.87 3.59
N ALA A 235 4.85 13.14 4.13
CA ALA A 235 5.67 14.27 3.69
C ALA A 235 6.01 14.17 2.20
N ALA A 236 6.47 13.01 1.75
CA ALA A 236 6.80 12.75 0.35
C ALA A 236 5.59 12.97 -0.57
N ARG A 237 4.41 12.54 -0.12
CA ARG A 237 3.15 12.76 -0.81
C ARG A 237 2.83 14.27 -0.95
N ASN A 238 2.89 15.00 0.16
CA ASN A 238 2.63 16.45 0.13
C ASN A 238 3.62 17.19 -0.77
N LEU A 239 4.89 16.77 -0.79
CA LEU A 239 5.91 17.33 -1.67
C LEU A 239 5.65 17.06 -3.16
N ALA A 240 5.15 15.85 -3.49
CA ALA A 240 4.88 15.45 -4.86
C ALA A 240 3.60 16.09 -5.44
N PHE A 241 2.55 16.22 -4.63
CA PHE A 241 1.21 16.57 -5.12
C PHE A 241 0.71 17.95 -4.70
N THR A 242 1.49 18.72 -3.94
CA THR A 242 1.10 20.08 -3.54
C THR A 242 2.20 21.08 -3.83
N ARG A 243 1.82 22.36 -3.97
CA ARG A 243 2.75 23.48 -4.09
C ARG A 243 3.09 24.12 -2.74
N LEU A 244 2.70 23.49 -1.64
CA LEU A 244 2.96 24.02 -0.30
C LEU A 244 4.48 24.19 -0.06
N PRO A 245 4.90 25.27 0.60
CA PRO A 245 6.29 25.43 1.03
C PRO A 245 6.76 24.23 1.87
N VAL A 246 8.03 23.87 1.75
CA VAL A 246 8.62 22.75 2.53
C VAL A 246 8.42 22.95 4.03
N ALA A 247 8.58 24.17 4.53
CA ALA A 247 8.35 24.52 5.93
C ALA A 247 6.91 24.29 6.37
N GLU A 248 5.95 24.66 5.53
CA GLU A 248 4.51 24.49 5.78
C GLU A 248 4.13 23.01 5.86
N ILE A 249 4.70 22.17 4.99
CA ILE A 249 4.54 20.72 5.06
C ILE A 249 5.07 20.19 6.39
N GLY A 250 6.24 20.66 6.82
CA GLY A 250 6.80 20.26 8.13
C GLY A 250 5.87 20.62 9.29
N TYR A 251 5.33 21.83 9.31
CA TYR A 251 4.38 22.27 10.36
C TYR A 251 3.11 21.42 10.37
N ARG A 252 2.53 21.14 9.21
CA ARG A 252 1.32 20.29 9.09
C ARG A 252 1.54 18.84 9.54
N LEU A 253 2.78 18.39 9.51
CA LEU A 253 3.17 17.04 9.98
C LEU A 253 3.64 17.03 11.45
N GLY A 254 3.38 18.13 12.19
CA GLY A 254 3.67 18.23 13.62
C GLY A 254 5.13 18.57 13.97
N PHE A 255 5.94 19.01 13.00
CA PHE A 255 7.29 19.50 13.28
C PHE A 255 7.24 20.99 13.66
N THR A 256 7.89 21.32 14.75
CA THR A 256 8.02 22.71 15.22
C THR A 256 9.18 23.47 14.54
N ASP A 257 10.12 22.73 13.90
CA ASP A 257 11.29 23.29 13.22
C ASP A 257 11.45 22.67 11.82
N PRO A 258 11.36 23.47 10.76
CA PRO A 258 11.55 23.02 9.38
C PRO A 258 12.94 22.42 9.10
N THR A 259 13.97 22.84 9.85
CA THR A 259 15.31 22.28 9.71
C THR A 259 15.35 20.84 10.25
N HIS A 260 14.69 20.61 11.39
CA HIS A 260 14.53 19.27 11.95
C HIS A 260 13.72 18.36 11.01
N PHE A 261 12.63 18.87 10.43
CA PHE A 261 11.86 18.16 9.41
C PHE A 261 12.73 17.78 8.22
N SER A 262 13.45 18.73 7.61
CA SER A 262 14.27 18.48 6.42
C SER A 262 15.38 17.45 6.68
N ARG A 263 16.03 17.52 7.85
CA ARG A 263 17.03 16.55 8.27
C ARG A 263 16.43 15.16 8.44
N ARG A 264 15.25 15.08 9.08
CA ARG A 264 14.55 13.81 9.30
C ARG A 264 14.10 13.18 8.00
N PHE A 265 13.54 13.97 7.10
CA PHE A 265 13.14 13.55 5.77
C PHE A 265 14.35 12.97 5.00
N ARG A 266 15.50 13.67 5.00
CA ARG A 266 16.72 13.17 4.35
C ARG A 266 17.22 11.85 4.92
N ILE A 267 17.12 11.64 6.23
CA ILE A 267 17.53 10.37 6.86
C ILE A 267 16.64 9.22 6.42
N VAL A 268 15.34 9.43 6.28
CA VAL A 268 14.36 8.37 5.99
C VAL A 268 14.23 8.14 4.48
N VAL A 269 14.21 9.21 3.67
CA VAL A 269 13.95 9.16 2.23
C VAL A 269 15.24 9.14 1.39
N GLY A 270 16.38 9.52 1.98
CA GLY A 270 17.68 9.52 1.32
C GLY A 270 18.06 10.81 0.60
N MET A 271 17.13 11.77 0.44
CA MET A 271 17.37 13.06 -0.21
C MET A 271 16.64 14.19 0.50
N THR A 272 16.99 15.46 0.19
CA THR A 272 16.29 16.60 0.79
C THR A 272 14.86 16.74 0.27
N PRO A 273 13.93 17.37 1.04
CA PRO A 273 12.57 17.65 0.56
C PRO A 273 12.53 18.42 -0.76
N SER A 274 13.43 19.40 -0.91
CA SER A 274 13.51 20.22 -2.13
C SER A 274 14.00 19.42 -3.34
N ASP A 275 14.97 18.53 -3.15
CA ASP A 275 15.45 17.64 -4.21
C ASP A 275 14.37 16.64 -4.61
N TYR A 276 13.66 16.08 -3.62
CA TYR A 276 12.56 15.17 -3.85
C TYR A 276 11.47 15.82 -4.73
N ARG A 277 11.06 17.05 -4.39
CA ARG A 277 10.09 17.81 -5.20
C ARG A 277 10.58 18.06 -6.62
N ARG A 278 11.84 18.51 -6.78
CA ARG A 278 12.42 18.72 -8.11
C ARG A 278 12.41 17.47 -8.98
N ASN A 279 12.73 16.33 -8.41
CA ASN A 279 12.73 15.06 -9.12
C ASN A 279 11.32 14.66 -9.56
N MET A 280 10.31 14.91 -8.72
CA MET A 280 8.90 14.68 -9.09
C MET A 280 8.44 15.64 -10.20
N ASP A 281 8.80 16.94 -10.12
CA ASP A 281 8.47 17.94 -11.14
C ASP A 281 9.19 17.66 -12.48
N ALA A 282 10.39 17.09 -12.47
CA ALA A 282 11.15 16.74 -13.68
C ALA A 282 10.54 15.50 -14.38
N GLY A 283 10.18 14.46 -13.63
CA GLY A 283 9.53 13.27 -14.21
C GLY A 283 8.14 13.53 -14.83
N VAL A 284 7.52 14.68 -14.51
CA VAL A 284 6.26 15.13 -15.13
C VAL A 284 6.49 15.88 -16.46
N ARG A 285 7.73 16.35 -16.72
CA ARG A 285 8.04 17.15 -17.94
C ARG A 285 8.61 16.33 -19.08
N ASP A 286 9.14 15.13 -18.80
CA ASP A 286 9.79 14.26 -19.80
C ASP A 286 8.90 13.08 -20.23
N GLY A 287 7.63 13.04 -19.82
CA GLY A 287 6.56 12.12 -20.24
C GLY A 287 5.36 12.89 -20.80
#